data_b3516e7b73490271ba77fb9eab3011e6
#
_entry.id   b3516e7b73490271ba77fb9eab3011e6
#
_cell.length_a   1.000
_cell.length_b   1.000
_cell.length_c   1.000
_cell.angle_alpha   90.00
_cell.angle_beta   90.00
_cell.angle_gamma   90.00
#
_symmetry.space_group_name_H-M   'P 1'
#
loop_
_entity.id
_entity.type
_entity.pdbx_description
1 polymer ?
#
loop_
_entity_poly.entity_id
_entity_poly.type
_entity_poly.pdbx_seq_one_letter_code
_entity_poly.pdbx_strand_id
1 'polypeptide(L)'
;TARRRVLEPAEIAGEARALTQQGHGRILLIASEDPTPHGWELALAAADGIASVAPIRPGEWSTETEGLFLAAELAPRPPADFARLAARGVSAYVLFQETYDPALYPTVHPGGPKASFENRLAGLENAAAGGIARLGLGALFGLGEPALETVALVAHARHLEMLTGRPAGSVSAPRLEPADDVPFTLAP
;
A
#
# COMPACT_ATOMS: atom_id res chain seq x y z
N THR A 1 13.49 3.86 -19.56
CA THR A 1 13.20 3.33 -18.20
C THR A 1 13.99 4.15 -17.19
N ALA A 2 13.32 4.72 -16.18
CA ALA A 2 14.00 5.48 -15.12
C ALA A 2 14.95 4.55 -14.35
N ARG A 3 16.16 5.05 -14.05
CA ARG A 3 17.14 4.31 -13.25
C ARG A 3 16.60 4.18 -11.82
N ARG A 4 16.29 2.97 -11.39
CA ARG A 4 15.87 2.70 -10.02
C ARG A 4 17.07 2.76 -9.08
N ARG A 5 16.89 3.32 -7.90
CA ARG A 5 17.88 3.33 -6.82
C ARG A 5 17.20 3.05 -5.49
N VAL A 6 17.95 2.56 -4.54
CA VAL A 6 17.54 2.45 -3.14
C VAL A 6 17.90 3.77 -2.47
N LEU A 7 16.96 4.35 -1.71
CA LEU A 7 17.20 5.52 -0.89
C LEU A 7 17.70 5.07 0.48
N GLU A 8 18.70 5.76 0.98
CA GLU A 8 19.16 5.55 2.35
C GLU A 8 18.17 6.18 3.36
N PRO A 9 18.05 5.64 4.59
CA PRO A 9 17.12 6.16 5.59
C PRO A 9 17.28 7.67 5.86
N ALA A 10 18.51 8.18 5.80
CA ALA A 10 18.78 9.62 5.98
C ALA A 10 18.22 10.47 4.81
N GLU A 11 18.24 9.97 3.59
CA GLU A 11 17.64 10.62 2.42
C GLU A 11 16.12 10.66 2.58
N ILE A 12 15.50 9.54 3.00
CA ILE A 12 14.06 9.44 3.26
C ILE A 12 13.63 10.44 4.34
N ALA A 13 14.40 10.56 5.43
CA ALA A 13 14.15 11.56 6.46
C ALA A 13 14.29 12.99 5.92
N GLY A 14 15.23 13.23 5.00
CA GLY A 14 15.38 14.51 4.30
C GLY A 14 14.16 14.87 3.47
N GLU A 15 13.66 13.95 2.67
CA GLU A 15 12.44 14.13 1.88
C GLU A 15 11.20 14.36 2.76
N ALA A 16 11.06 13.57 3.83
CA ALA A 16 9.96 13.75 4.79
C ALA A 16 10.00 15.14 5.43
N ARG A 17 11.20 15.66 5.77
CA ARG A 17 11.37 17.01 6.30
C ARG A 17 10.97 18.08 5.29
N ALA A 18 11.36 17.92 4.03
CA ALA A 18 10.99 18.85 2.98
C ALA A 18 9.47 18.90 2.78
N LEU A 19 8.79 17.73 2.79
CA LEU A 19 7.35 17.66 2.69
C LEU A 19 6.65 18.31 3.88
N THR A 20 7.12 18.08 5.10
CA THR A 20 6.53 18.71 6.30
C THR A 20 6.71 20.21 6.32
N GLN A 21 7.85 20.72 5.86
CA GLN A 21 8.11 22.16 5.72
C GLN A 21 7.17 22.80 4.68
N GLN A 22 6.72 22.04 3.68
CA GLN A 22 5.71 22.47 2.71
C GLN A 22 4.26 22.36 3.23
N GLY A 23 4.07 21.93 4.48
CA GLY A 23 2.77 21.82 5.11
C GLY A 23 2.07 20.47 4.89
N HIS A 24 2.76 19.46 4.34
CA HIS A 24 2.17 18.12 4.23
C HIS A 24 2.11 17.44 5.59
N GLY A 25 0.90 17.16 6.08
CA GLY A 25 0.64 16.42 7.32
C GLY A 25 0.44 14.90 7.07
N ARG A 26 0.70 14.42 5.84
CA ARG A 26 0.44 13.05 5.43
C ARG A 26 1.53 12.55 4.50
N ILE A 27 2.13 11.42 4.84
CA ILE A 27 3.17 10.77 4.04
C ILE A 27 2.74 9.33 3.74
N LEU A 28 2.88 8.91 2.48
CA LEU A 28 2.77 7.54 2.04
C LEU A 28 4.17 7.01 1.71
N LEU A 29 4.65 6.06 2.49
CA LEU A 29 5.87 5.33 2.22
C LEU A 29 5.58 4.24 1.19
N ILE A 30 6.12 4.41 -0.01
CA ILE A 30 5.97 3.44 -1.10
C ILE A 30 7.32 2.76 -1.37
N ALA A 31 7.33 1.45 -1.46
CA ALA A 31 8.48 0.70 -1.93
C ALA A 31 8.08 -0.35 -2.98
N SER A 32 9.05 -0.71 -3.83
CA SER A 32 8.87 -1.87 -4.72
C SER A 32 8.69 -3.14 -3.89
N GLU A 33 8.05 -4.15 -4.49
CA GLU A 33 7.84 -5.43 -3.83
C GLU A 33 9.14 -6.22 -3.73
N ASP A 34 9.90 -5.94 -2.68
CA ASP A 34 11.07 -6.72 -2.28
C ASP A 34 10.66 -7.69 -1.15
N PRO A 35 10.51 -9.00 -1.43
CA PRO A 35 10.10 -9.98 -0.43
C PRO A 35 11.24 -10.38 0.50
N THR A 36 12.45 -9.90 0.27
CA THR A 36 13.62 -10.27 1.07
C THR A 36 13.56 -9.67 2.48
N PRO A 37 14.20 -10.30 3.47
CA PRO A 37 14.34 -9.70 4.80
C PRO A 37 15.00 -8.32 4.74
N HIS A 38 15.96 -8.11 3.83
CA HIS A 38 16.64 -6.82 3.67
C HIS A 38 15.68 -5.71 3.24
N GLY A 39 14.84 -5.95 2.23
CA GLY A 39 13.84 -4.98 1.78
C GLY A 39 12.86 -4.58 2.88
N TRP A 40 12.49 -5.54 3.73
CA TRP A 40 11.61 -5.26 4.86
C TRP A 40 12.30 -4.43 5.95
N GLU A 41 13.54 -4.76 6.34
CA GLU A 41 14.30 -3.96 7.32
C GLU A 41 14.55 -2.53 6.82
N LEU A 42 14.74 -2.35 5.52
CA LEU A 42 14.85 -1.02 4.92
C LEU A 42 13.54 -0.23 5.03
N ALA A 43 12.39 -0.88 4.81
CA ALA A 43 11.08 -0.24 4.99
C ALA A 43 10.83 0.19 6.44
N LEU A 44 11.25 -0.64 7.40
CA LEU A 44 11.18 -0.29 8.83
C LEU A 44 12.10 0.87 9.17
N ALA A 45 13.34 0.86 8.69
CA ALA A 45 14.28 1.97 8.88
C ALA A 45 13.79 3.27 8.22
N ALA A 46 13.11 3.17 7.08
CA ALA A 46 12.46 4.31 6.43
C ALA A 46 11.34 4.90 7.31
N ALA A 47 10.50 4.05 7.91
CA ALA A 47 9.47 4.50 8.84
C ALA A 47 10.07 5.18 10.07
N ASP A 48 11.15 4.63 10.64
CA ASP A 48 11.90 5.26 11.74
C ASP A 48 12.49 6.64 11.31
N GLY A 49 13.03 6.72 10.09
CA GLY A 49 13.53 7.97 9.51
C GLY A 49 12.45 9.05 9.38
N ILE A 50 11.27 8.69 8.90
CA ILE A 50 10.12 9.60 8.80
C ILE A 50 9.66 10.03 10.21
N ALA A 51 9.54 9.09 11.15
CA ALA A 51 9.14 9.37 12.53
C ALA A 51 10.10 10.30 13.27
N SER A 52 11.38 10.35 12.87
CA SER A 52 12.37 11.26 13.43
C SER A 52 12.17 12.74 13.06
N VAL A 53 11.37 13.02 12.03
CA VAL A 53 11.16 14.38 11.50
C VAL A 53 10.07 15.14 12.27
N ALA A 54 8.98 14.46 12.60
CA ALA A 54 7.88 15.03 13.37
C ALA A 54 7.11 13.89 14.09
N PRO A 55 6.39 14.20 15.18
CA PRO A 55 5.57 13.22 15.88
C PRO A 55 4.60 12.54 14.92
N ILE A 56 4.56 11.21 14.97
CA ILE A 56 3.57 10.44 14.19
C ILE A 56 2.25 10.41 14.97
N ARG A 57 1.17 10.70 14.28
CA ARG A 57 -0.20 10.56 14.80
C ARG A 57 -0.71 9.16 14.56
N PRO A 58 -0.98 8.37 15.59
CA PRO A 58 -1.67 7.11 15.42
C PRO A 58 -3.16 7.33 15.12
N GLY A 59 -3.75 6.43 14.36
CA GLY A 59 -5.18 6.38 14.17
C GLY A 59 -5.69 7.14 12.95
N GLU A 60 -6.73 7.95 13.10
CA GLU A 60 -7.37 8.62 11.98
C GLU A 60 -6.63 9.88 11.52
N TRP A 61 -6.58 10.07 10.21
CA TRP A 61 -6.10 11.33 9.68
C TRP A 61 -7.11 12.44 9.96
N SER A 62 -6.62 13.53 10.54
CA SER A 62 -7.38 14.75 10.79
C SER A 62 -6.49 15.95 10.47
N THR A 63 -7.06 16.96 9.86
CA THR A 63 -6.41 18.26 9.64
C THR A 63 -6.28 19.07 10.92
N GLU A 64 -7.05 18.73 11.95
CA GLU A 64 -7.14 19.46 13.21
C GLU A 64 -6.09 19.04 14.25
N THR A 65 -5.35 17.95 13.98
CA THR A 65 -4.36 17.44 14.92
C THR A 65 -2.95 17.65 14.39
N GLU A 66 -2.03 18.05 15.24
CA GLU A 66 -0.61 18.18 14.92
C GLU A 66 0.06 16.82 14.69
N GLY A 67 1.13 16.80 13.90
CA GLY A 67 1.93 15.63 13.61
C GLY A 67 1.66 15.01 12.24
N LEU A 68 2.40 13.95 11.93
CA LEU A 68 2.33 13.24 10.65
C LEU A 68 1.39 12.05 10.72
N PHE A 69 0.56 11.89 9.70
CA PHE A 69 -0.12 10.63 9.41
C PHE A 69 0.77 9.81 8.45
N LEU A 70 1.22 8.64 8.90
CA LEU A 70 2.08 7.76 8.12
C LEU A 70 1.29 6.56 7.60
N ALA A 71 1.27 6.42 6.28
CA ALA A 71 0.75 5.28 5.56
C ALA A 71 1.88 4.53 4.85
N ALA A 72 1.65 3.26 4.52
CA ALA A 72 2.59 2.44 3.77
C ALA A 72 1.91 1.71 2.60
N GLU A 73 2.62 1.57 1.49
CA GLU A 73 2.30 0.72 0.34
C GLU A 73 3.53 -0.12 0.03
N LEU A 74 3.51 -1.36 0.46
CA LEU A 74 4.64 -2.28 0.48
C LEU A 74 4.17 -3.68 0.05
N ALA A 75 5.10 -4.61 -0.19
CA ALA A 75 4.76 -6.01 -0.42
C ALA A 75 3.92 -6.60 0.73
N PRO A 76 2.95 -7.49 0.44
CA PRO A 76 2.21 -8.22 1.47
C PRO A 76 3.16 -9.01 2.39
N ARG A 77 2.89 -8.99 3.69
CA ARG A 77 3.71 -9.64 4.71
C ARG A 77 2.84 -10.38 5.74
N PRO A 78 3.43 -11.28 6.53
CA PRO A 78 2.73 -11.86 7.68
C PRO A 78 2.34 -10.81 8.75
N PRO A 79 1.33 -11.08 9.58
CA PRO A 79 0.88 -10.15 10.64
C PRO A 79 1.99 -9.68 11.58
N ALA A 80 2.96 -10.54 11.91
CA ALA A 80 4.08 -10.18 12.79
C ALA A 80 4.95 -9.05 12.22
N ASP A 81 5.13 -9.00 10.90
CA ASP A 81 5.85 -7.93 10.24
C ASP A 81 5.05 -6.63 10.29
N PHE A 82 3.75 -6.68 10.01
CA PHE A 82 2.87 -5.51 10.13
C PHE A 82 2.82 -4.96 11.56
N ALA A 83 2.89 -5.81 12.59
CA ALA A 83 2.99 -5.35 13.97
C ALA A 83 4.25 -4.50 14.22
N ARG A 84 5.37 -4.81 13.56
CA ARG A 84 6.60 -4.01 13.63
C ARG A 84 6.44 -2.64 12.95
N LEU A 85 5.66 -2.55 11.86
CA LEU A 85 5.30 -1.28 11.21
C LEU A 85 4.35 -0.45 12.08
N ALA A 86 3.31 -1.09 12.62
CA ALA A 86 2.35 -0.42 13.50
C ALA A 86 3.03 0.17 14.74
N ALA A 87 4.00 -0.55 15.33
CA ALA A 87 4.80 -0.07 16.45
C ALA A 87 5.64 1.19 16.13
N ARG A 88 5.89 1.47 14.85
CA ARG A 88 6.56 2.69 14.34
C ARG A 88 5.59 3.81 13.96
N GLY A 89 4.31 3.63 14.28
CA GLY A 89 3.27 4.62 14.02
C GLY A 89 2.66 4.59 12.61
N VAL A 90 3.00 3.59 11.79
CA VAL A 90 2.29 3.39 10.52
C VAL A 90 0.85 3.06 10.81
N SER A 91 -0.06 3.97 10.46
CA SER A 91 -1.49 3.90 10.80
C SER A 91 -2.35 3.36 9.67
N ALA A 92 -1.85 3.39 8.44
CA ALA A 92 -2.55 2.89 7.27
C ALA A 92 -1.66 2.01 6.40
N TYR A 93 -2.25 1.02 5.77
CA TYR A 93 -1.62 0.21 4.74
C TYR A 93 -2.51 0.16 3.52
N VAL A 94 -1.92 0.43 2.37
CA VAL A 94 -2.59 0.42 1.06
C VAL A 94 -2.06 -0.75 0.25
N LEU A 95 -2.95 -1.51 -0.35
CA LEU A 95 -2.58 -2.60 -1.25
C LEU A 95 -3.64 -2.75 -2.34
N PHE A 96 -3.22 -2.61 -3.59
CA PHE A 96 -4.10 -2.88 -4.73
C PHE A 96 -4.05 -4.36 -5.07
N GLN A 97 -5.21 -4.97 -5.25
CA GLN A 97 -5.32 -6.34 -5.79
C GLN A 97 -4.89 -6.40 -7.25
N GLU A 98 -4.92 -5.28 -7.94
CA GLU A 98 -4.74 -5.07 -9.37
C GLU A 98 -5.94 -5.57 -10.18
N THR A 99 -6.22 -6.85 -10.20
CA THR A 99 -7.46 -7.45 -10.71
C THR A 99 -7.99 -8.50 -9.73
N TYR A 100 -9.30 -8.58 -9.62
CA TYR A 100 -10.00 -9.62 -8.84
C TYR A 100 -10.35 -10.85 -9.67
N ASP A 101 -10.04 -10.86 -10.97
CA ASP A 101 -10.21 -12.03 -11.81
C ASP A 101 -9.05 -13.01 -11.61
N PRO A 102 -9.26 -14.17 -10.94
CA PRO A 102 -8.19 -15.14 -10.69
C PRO A 102 -7.69 -15.83 -11.95
N ALA A 103 -8.48 -15.83 -13.04
CA ALA A 103 -8.04 -16.38 -14.32
C ALA A 103 -7.16 -15.40 -15.10
N LEU A 104 -7.43 -14.11 -14.98
CA LEU A 104 -6.62 -13.04 -15.59
C LEU A 104 -5.34 -12.78 -14.82
N TYR A 105 -5.38 -12.86 -13.49
CA TYR A 105 -4.29 -12.45 -12.60
C TYR A 105 -2.91 -13.02 -12.98
N PRO A 106 -2.74 -14.34 -13.27
CA PRO A 106 -1.44 -14.89 -13.65
C PRO A 106 -0.95 -14.40 -15.01
N THR A 107 -1.81 -13.88 -15.87
CA THR A 107 -1.39 -13.31 -17.17
C THR A 107 -0.77 -11.93 -17.01
N VAL A 108 -1.23 -11.15 -16.04
CA VAL A 108 -0.70 -9.81 -15.73
C VAL A 108 0.43 -9.85 -14.69
N HIS A 109 0.51 -10.93 -13.91
CA HIS A 109 1.56 -11.18 -12.91
C HIS A 109 2.16 -12.58 -13.09
N PRO A 110 2.87 -12.84 -14.20
CA PRO A 110 3.34 -14.18 -14.55
C PRO A 110 4.50 -14.68 -13.66
N GLY A 111 5.05 -13.84 -12.81
CA GLY A 111 6.16 -14.19 -11.94
C GLY A 111 6.52 -13.09 -10.94
N GLY A 112 7.53 -13.36 -10.11
CA GLY A 112 7.97 -12.43 -9.09
C GLY A 112 7.09 -12.41 -7.84
N PRO A 113 7.28 -11.43 -6.94
CA PRO A 113 6.59 -11.36 -5.65
C PRO A 113 5.07 -11.23 -5.76
N LYS A 114 4.58 -10.62 -6.85
CA LYS A 114 3.15 -10.42 -7.11
C LYS A 114 2.43 -11.66 -7.66
N ALA A 115 3.12 -12.75 -7.99
CA ALA A 115 2.54 -13.88 -8.71
C ALA A 115 1.43 -14.64 -7.95
N SER A 116 1.40 -14.55 -6.61
CA SER A 116 0.35 -15.21 -5.81
C SER A 116 -0.84 -14.28 -5.61
N PHE A 117 -1.95 -14.61 -6.26
CA PHE A 117 -3.24 -13.96 -6.10
C PHE A 117 -3.72 -14.00 -4.63
N GLU A 118 -3.65 -15.18 -4.02
CA GLU A 118 -4.12 -15.42 -2.65
C GLU A 118 -3.30 -14.65 -1.62
N ASN A 119 -1.97 -14.64 -1.77
CA ASN A 119 -1.10 -13.89 -0.86
C ASN A 119 -1.38 -12.39 -0.94
N ARG A 120 -1.65 -11.88 -2.14
CA ARG A 120 -1.98 -10.48 -2.31
C ARG A 120 -3.35 -10.14 -1.72
N LEU A 121 -4.35 -11.00 -1.96
CA LEU A 121 -5.71 -10.83 -1.41
C LEU A 121 -5.69 -10.81 0.13
N ALA A 122 -4.92 -11.72 0.75
CA ALA A 122 -4.76 -11.79 2.21
C ALA A 122 -3.94 -10.64 2.82
N GLY A 123 -3.27 -9.84 2.01
CA GLY A 123 -2.32 -8.82 2.49
C GLY A 123 -2.95 -7.78 3.41
N LEU A 124 -4.18 -7.34 3.13
CA LEU A 124 -4.91 -6.37 3.95
C LEU A 124 -5.42 -7.01 5.26
N GLU A 125 -5.86 -8.27 5.22
CA GLU A 125 -6.24 -9.00 6.43
C GLU A 125 -5.04 -9.19 7.36
N ASN A 126 -3.88 -9.55 6.79
CA ASN A 126 -2.63 -9.67 7.55
C ASN A 126 -2.22 -8.34 8.18
N ALA A 127 -2.40 -7.23 7.47
CA ALA A 127 -2.11 -5.90 8.00
C ALA A 127 -3.04 -5.55 9.17
N ALA A 128 -4.34 -5.84 9.05
CA ALA A 128 -5.29 -5.68 10.15
C ALA A 128 -4.91 -6.52 11.37
N ALA A 129 -4.60 -7.81 11.17
CA ALA A 129 -4.16 -8.71 12.23
C ALA A 129 -2.85 -8.24 12.89
N GLY A 130 -1.98 -7.55 12.14
CA GLY A 130 -0.77 -6.90 12.65
C GLY A 130 -1.00 -5.54 13.32
N GLY A 131 -2.25 -5.09 13.46
CA GLY A 131 -2.60 -3.87 14.20
C GLY A 131 -2.61 -2.58 13.37
N ILE A 132 -2.54 -2.67 12.04
CA ILE A 132 -2.73 -1.51 11.17
C ILE A 132 -4.21 -1.08 11.22
N ALA A 133 -4.44 0.16 11.61
CA ALA A 133 -5.79 0.64 11.92
C ALA A 133 -6.64 0.94 10.68
N ARG A 134 -6.01 1.32 9.56
CA ARG A 134 -6.70 1.75 8.34
C ARG A 134 -6.19 1.01 7.12
N LEU A 135 -7.11 0.50 6.33
CA LEU A 135 -6.80 -0.28 5.14
C LEU A 135 -7.28 0.45 3.89
N GLY A 136 -6.40 0.59 2.93
CA GLY A 136 -6.71 1.09 1.60
C GLY A 136 -6.63 -0.03 0.58
N LEU A 137 -7.63 -0.15 -0.28
CA LEU A 137 -7.67 -1.17 -1.32
C LEU A 137 -7.95 -0.56 -2.69
N GLY A 138 -7.65 -1.30 -3.74
CA GLY A 138 -7.93 -0.84 -5.10
C GLY A 138 -7.82 -1.95 -6.14
N ALA A 139 -8.35 -1.63 -7.32
CA ALA A 139 -8.19 -2.41 -8.55
C ALA A 139 -7.77 -1.49 -9.69
N LEU A 140 -6.97 -2.01 -10.63
CA LEU A 140 -6.55 -1.29 -11.83
C LEU A 140 -7.56 -1.55 -12.94
N PHE A 141 -8.47 -0.62 -13.16
CA PHE A 141 -9.51 -0.72 -14.17
C PHE A 141 -8.93 -0.65 -15.59
N GLY A 142 -9.35 -1.55 -16.43
CA GLY A 142 -8.83 -1.74 -17.79
C GLY A 142 -7.98 -2.99 -17.96
N LEU A 143 -7.69 -3.72 -16.87
CA LEU A 143 -7.11 -5.06 -16.94
C LEU A 143 -8.19 -6.11 -17.24
N GLY A 144 -9.25 -6.11 -16.44
CA GLY A 144 -10.35 -7.09 -16.51
C GLY A 144 -11.71 -6.43 -16.80
N GLU A 145 -12.77 -7.23 -16.66
CA GLU A 145 -14.14 -6.78 -16.88
C GLU A 145 -14.57 -5.80 -15.77
N PRO A 146 -14.97 -4.55 -16.09
CA PRO A 146 -15.18 -3.51 -15.08
C PRO A 146 -16.29 -3.82 -14.06
N ALA A 147 -17.34 -4.55 -14.45
CA ALA A 147 -18.41 -4.89 -13.52
C ALA A 147 -17.95 -5.93 -12.49
N LEU A 148 -17.17 -6.93 -12.93
CA LEU A 148 -16.55 -7.90 -12.03
C LEU A 148 -15.62 -7.21 -11.04
N GLU A 149 -14.72 -6.37 -11.53
CA GLU A 149 -13.77 -5.61 -10.69
C GLU A 149 -14.51 -4.75 -9.66
N THR A 150 -15.57 -4.06 -10.08
CA THR A 150 -16.37 -3.21 -9.20
C THR A 150 -17.05 -4.02 -8.09
N VAL A 151 -17.73 -5.12 -8.45
CA VAL A 151 -18.43 -5.95 -7.47
C VAL A 151 -17.46 -6.59 -6.50
N ALA A 152 -16.35 -7.12 -6.99
CA ALA A 152 -15.34 -7.77 -6.16
C ALA A 152 -14.62 -6.77 -5.24
N LEU A 153 -14.30 -5.57 -5.72
CA LEU A 153 -13.69 -4.49 -4.93
C LEU A 153 -14.62 -4.08 -3.78
N VAL A 154 -15.92 -3.90 -4.05
CA VAL A 154 -16.91 -3.59 -3.02
C VAL A 154 -17.08 -4.76 -2.03
N ALA A 155 -17.12 -6.00 -2.52
CA ALA A 155 -17.20 -7.18 -1.66
C ALA A 155 -15.98 -7.29 -0.74
N HIS A 156 -14.77 -7.04 -1.24
CA HIS A 156 -13.55 -7.04 -0.44
C HIS A 156 -13.57 -5.91 0.61
N ALA A 157 -14.00 -4.69 0.24
CA ALA A 157 -14.14 -3.60 1.20
C ALA A 157 -15.13 -3.95 2.33
N ARG A 158 -16.26 -4.57 2.01
CA ARG A 158 -17.25 -5.02 2.99
C ARG A 158 -16.73 -6.17 3.86
N HIS A 159 -15.97 -7.11 3.28
CA HIS A 159 -15.32 -8.16 4.03
C HIS A 159 -14.35 -7.59 5.08
N LEU A 160 -13.48 -6.65 4.67
CA LEU A 160 -12.56 -5.98 5.59
C LEU A 160 -13.29 -5.19 6.69
N GLU A 161 -14.41 -4.55 6.36
CA GLU A 161 -15.25 -3.87 7.35
C GLU A 161 -15.83 -4.85 8.37
N MET A 162 -16.34 -6.00 7.92
CA MET A 162 -16.85 -7.04 8.83
C MET A 162 -15.74 -7.61 9.73
N LEU A 163 -14.54 -7.78 9.18
CA LEU A 163 -13.40 -8.32 9.91
C LEU A 163 -12.88 -7.35 10.98
N THR A 164 -12.82 -6.06 10.66
CA THR A 164 -12.17 -5.04 11.50
C THR A 164 -13.14 -4.20 12.32
N GLY A 165 -14.41 -4.24 12.01
CA GLY A 165 -15.44 -3.35 12.56
C GLY A 165 -15.32 -1.89 12.06
N ARG A 166 -14.53 -1.64 11.02
CA ARG A 166 -14.24 -0.30 10.48
C ARG A 166 -14.34 -0.30 8.95
N PRO A 167 -14.91 0.74 8.34
CA PRO A 167 -14.93 0.87 6.89
C PRO A 167 -13.50 1.01 6.34
N ALA A 168 -13.33 0.70 5.07
CA ALA A 168 -12.07 0.93 4.37
C ALA A 168 -11.65 2.40 4.47
N GLY A 169 -10.36 2.63 4.71
CA GLY A 169 -9.78 3.97 4.81
C GLY A 169 -9.72 4.68 3.46
N SER A 170 -9.57 3.92 2.39
CA SER A 170 -9.68 4.38 1.00
C SER A 170 -10.06 3.23 0.07
N VAL A 171 -10.79 3.55 -0.98
CA VAL A 171 -11.05 2.66 -2.11
C VAL A 171 -10.59 3.38 -3.37
N SER A 172 -9.69 2.77 -4.13
CA SER A 172 -9.06 3.36 -5.30
C SER A 172 -9.41 2.58 -6.56
N ALA A 173 -9.74 3.30 -7.62
CA ALA A 173 -10.11 2.75 -8.92
C ALA A 173 -9.31 3.46 -10.03
N PRO A 174 -7.96 3.37 -10.03
CA PRO A 174 -7.16 3.92 -11.12
C PRO A 174 -7.50 3.23 -12.43
N ARG A 175 -7.30 3.94 -13.52
CA ARG A 175 -7.47 3.40 -14.88
C ARG A 175 -6.11 3.08 -15.47
N LEU A 176 -6.05 1.97 -16.19
CA LEU A 176 -4.87 1.62 -16.98
C LEU A 176 -4.67 2.69 -18.06
N GLU A 177 -3.49 3.25 -18.11
CA GLU A 177 -3.08 4.21 -19.14
C GLU A 177 -2.01 3.60 -20.03
N PRO A 178 -1.94 3.97 -21.32
CA PRO A 178 -0.87 3.54 -22.20
C PRO A 178 0.49 3.92 -21.60
N ALA A 179 1.42 2.98 -21.58
CA ALA A 179 2.78 3.21 -21.13
C ALA A 179 3.76 2.46 -22.04
N ASP A 180 4.96 3.01 -22.19
CA ASP A 180 6.03 2.35 -22.93
C ASP A 180 6.40 1.03 -22.22
N ASP A 181 6.69 0.00 -23.01
CA ASP A 181 7.08 -1.33 -22.56
C ASP A 181 5.99 -2.09 -21.77
N VAL A 182 4.73 -1.68 -21.83
CA VAL A 182 3.60 -2.41 -21.26
C VAL A 182 2.91 -3.23 -22.35
N PRO A 183 2.80 -4.57 -22.19
CA PRO A 183 2.27 -5.45 -23.24
C PRO A 183 0.73 -5.43 -23.36
N PHE A 184 0.06 -4.56 -22.62
CA PHE A 184 -1.39 -4.48 -22.63
C PHE A 184 -1.89 -3.39 -23.58
N THR A 185 -2.82 -3.78 -24.45
CA THR A 185 -3.59 -2.84 -25.25
C THR A 185 -4.87 -2.52 -24.49
N LEU A 186 -5.16 -1.23 -24.31
CA LEU A 186 -6.44 -0.83 -23.74
C LEU A 186 -7.57 -1.33 -24.64
N ALA A 187 -8.57 -1.98 -24.05
CA ALA A 187 -9.82 -2.23 -24.74
C ALA A 187 -10.48 -0.89 -25.09
N PRO A 188 -11.05 -0.75 -26.28
CA PRO A 188 -11.73 0.49 -26.71
C PRO A 188 -12.95 0.81 -25.83
#